data_f54d839c07e9375f640f5a06a859786e
#
_entry.id   f54d839c07e9375f640f5a06a859786e
#
_cell.length_a   1.000
_cell.length_b   1.000
_cell.length_c   1.000
_cell.angle_alpha   90.00
_cell.angle_beta   90.00
_cell.angle_gamma   90.00
#
_symmetry.space_group_name_H-M   'P 1'
#
loop_
_entity.id
_entity.type
_entity.pdbx_description
1 polymer ?
#
loop_
_entity_poly.entity_id
_entity_poly.type
_entity_poly.pdbx_seq_one_letter_code
_entity_poly.pdbx_strand_id
1 'polypeptide(L)'
;MIEITIENNEFLRQFEVKVSDSLARIEYAEQERKIFLTKIHIPDTVSDKSFEENFIIKVLEFIESKNLRVVPTSPRIAGFVRKNKACLLYTS
;
A
#
# COMPACT_ATOMS: atom_id res chain seq x y z
N MET A 1 19.34 1.51 -3.29
CA MET A 1 18.10 0.83 -3.00
C MET A 1 17.57 1.30 -1.65
N ILE A 2 16.35 1.77 -1.62
CA ILE A 2 15.76 2.26 -0.39
C ILE A 2 14.99 1.13 0.27
N GLU A 3 15.35 0.86 1.51
CA GLU A 3 14.65 -0.15 2.27
C GLU A 3 13.46 0.48 2.96
N ILE A 4 12.28 -0.05 2.69
CA ILE A 4 11.05 0.48 3.24
C ILE A 4 10.53 -0.47 4.31
N THR A 5 10.35 0.08 5.51
CA THR A 5 9.76 -0.67 6.61
C THR A 5 8.37 -0.11 6.86
N ILE A 6 7.35 -0.92 6.63
CA ILE A 6 5.98 -0.45 6.84
C ILE A 6 5.52 -0.81 8.24
N GLU A 7 4.66 0.04 8.78
CA GLU A 7 3.98 -0.21 10.03
C GLU A 7 2.48 -0.26 9.77
N ASN A 8 1.81 -1.24 10.34
CA ASN A 8 0.36 -1.33 10.22
C ASN A 8 -0.26 -0.65 11.44
N ASN A 9 -0.76 0.56 11.24
CA ASN A 9 -1.45 1.29 12.29
C ASN A 9 -2.90 0.85 12.30
N GLU A 10 -3.20 -0.19 13.09
CA GLU A 10 -4.54 -0.76 13.12
C GLU A 10 -5.58 0.18 13.72
N PHE A 11 -5.13 1.07 14.59
CA PHE A 11 -6.03 2.03 15.20
C PHE A 11 -6.59 3.01 14.17
N LEU A 12 -5.73 3.51 13.30
CA LEU A 12 -6.14 4.44 12.25
C LEU A 12 -6.47 3.74 10.93
N ARG A 13 -6.27 2.45 10.85
CA ARG A 13 -6.52 1.65 9.66
C ARG A 13 -5.71 2.16 8.48
N GLN A 14 -4.40 2.21 8.67
CA GLN A 14 -3.52 2.64 7.60
C GLN A 14 -2.14 2.00 7.74
N PHE A 15 -1.48 1.75 6.59
CA PHE A 15 -0.10 1.35 6.56
C PHE A 15 0.74 2.60 6.45
N GLU A 16 1.82 2.68 7.22
CA GLU A 16 2.62 3.89 7.34
C GLU A 16 4.09 3.63 7.07
N VAL A 17 4.76 4.61 6.45
CA VAL A 17 6.21 4.64 6.32
C VAL A 17 6.67 6.03 6.65
N LYS A 18 7.62 6.13 7.57
CA LYS A 18 8.23 7.41 7.90
C LYS A 18 9.25 7.79 6.84
N VAL A 19 9.15 9.02 6.34
CA VAL A 19 10.09 9.55 5.36
C VAL A 19 10.52 10.92 5.89
N SER A 20 11.72 11.00 6.47
CA SER A 20 12.19 12.20 7.15
C SER A 20 11.18 12.65 8.20
N ASP A 21 10.66 13.88 8.08
CA ASP A 21 9.66 14.40 9.03
C ASP A 21 8.23 14.15 8.57
N SER A 22 8.06 13.42 7.48
CA SER A 22 6.74 13.21 6.89
C SER A 22 6.32 11.76 7.00
N LEU A 23 5.05 11.51 6.71
CA LEU A 23 4.49 10.18 6.80
C LEU A 23 3.77 9.84 5.50
N ALA A 24 4.22 8.77 4.85
CA ALA A 24 3.48 8.21 3.73
C ALA A 24 2.49 7.20 4.30
N ARG A 25 1.30 7.14 3.74
CA ARG A 25 0.31 6.22 4.26
C ARG A 25 -0.61 5.69 3.17
N ILE A 26 -1.09 4.47 3.39
CA ILE A 26 -2.14 3.86 2.58
C ILE A 26 -3.25 3.49 3.55
N GLU A 27 -4.41 4.14 3.38
CA GLU A 27 -5.57 3.87 4.24
C GLU A 27 -6.34 2.68 3.71
N TYR A 28 -6.89 1.91 4.63
CA TYR A 28 -7.62 0.72 4.25
C TYR A 28 -8.87 0.51 5.10
N ALA A 29 -9.75 -0.33 4.60
CA ALA A 29 -10.88 -0.86 5.34
C ALA A 29 -10.80 -2.38 5.23
N GLU A 30 -11.19 -3.07 6.26
CA GLU A 30 -11.15 -4.53 6.25
C GLU A 30 -12.54 -5.09 6.53
N GLN A 31 -12.93 -6.08 5.73
CA GLN A 31 -14.23 -6.71 5.89
C GLN A 31 -14.19 -8.13 5.32
N GLU A 32 -14.55 -9.10 6.15
CA GLU A 32 -14.68 -10.50 5.72
C GLU A 32 -13.44 -11.02 4.98
N ARG A 33 -12.27 -10.81 5.58
CA ARG A 33 -11.00 -11.28 5.05
C ARG A 33 -10.60 -10.58 3.74
N LYS A 34 -11.20 -9.43 3.47
CA LYS A 34 -10.81 -8.58 2.36
C LYS A 34 -10.30 -7.26 2.90
N ILE A 35 -9.25 -6.75 2.28
CA ILE A 35 -8.71 -5.45 2.61
C ILE A 35 -8.90 -4.54 1.40
N PHE A 36 -9.58 -3.42 1.64
CA PHE A 36 -9.84 -2.43 0.59
C PHE A 36 -8.85 -1.29 0.78
N LEU A 37 -7.96 -1.10 -0.19
CA LEU A 37 -7.00 -0.01 -0.15
C LEU A 37 -7.68 1.23 -0.73
N THR A 38 -8.11 2.12 0.17
CA THR A 38 -9.02 3.21 -0.20
C THR A 38 -8.33 4.50 -0.59
N LYS A 39 -7.17 4.79 0.00
CA LYS A 39 -6.44 6.01 -0.27
C LYS A 39 -4.95 5.80 -0.13
N ILE A 40 -4.17 6.53 -0.92
CA ILE A 40 -2.74 6.57 -0.76
C ILE A 40 -2.32 8.04 -0.67
N HIS A 41 -1.45 8.34 0.29
CA HIS A 41 -0.94 9.68 0.48
C HIS A 41 0.58 9.63 0.56
N ILE A 42 1.23 10.29 -0.39
CA ILE A 42 2.69 10.38 -0.43
C ILE A 42 3.06 11.85 -0.19
N PRO A 43 3.93 12.13 0.78
CA PRO A 43 4.32 13.52 1.06
C PRO A 43 4.97 14.18 -0.16
N ASP A 44 4.74 15.49 -0.31
CA ASP A 44 5.31 16.25 -1.42
C ASP A 44 6.84 16.24 -1.41
N THR A 45 7.43 16.01 -0.25
CA THR A 45 8.89 15.94 -0.13
C THR A 45 9.47 14.69 -0.80
N VAL A 46 8.62 13.71 -1.10
CA VAL A 46 9.05 12.49 -1.77
C VAL A 46 8.71 12.62 -3.25
N SER A 47 9.72 12.84 -4.07
CA SER A 47 9.52 12.99 -5.50
C SER A 47 9.87 11.73 -6.28
N ASP A 48 10.38 10.71 -5.61
CA ASP A 48 10.80 9.47 -6.24
C ASP A 48 9.62 8.54 -6.46
N LYS A 49 9.27 8.33 -7.71
CA LYS A 49 8.14 7.47 -8.05
C LYS A 49 8.37 6.03 -7.60
N SER A 50 9.63 5.60 -7.56
CA SER A 50 9.92 4.22 -7.15
C SER A 50 9.60 4.01 -5.67
N PHE A 51 9.63 5.06 -4.85
CA PHE A 51 9.22 4.94 -3.46
C PHE A 51 7.75 4.52 -3.37
N GLU A 52 6.91 5.20 -4.13
CA GLU A 52 5.47 4.91 -4.13
C GLU A 52 5.22 3.47 -4.58
N GLU A 53 5.90 3.04 -5.64
CA GLU A 53 5.72 1.70 -6.16
C GLU A 53 6.18 0.65 -5.15
N ASN A 54 7.33 0.89 -4.51
CA ASN A 54 7.83 -0.03 -3.50
C ASN A 54 6.92 -0.08 -2.28
N PHE A 55 6.35 1.05 -1.90
CA PHE A 55 5.41 1.10 -0.79
C PHE A 55 4.20 0.23 -1.08
N ILE A 56 3.63 0.38 -2.27
CA ILE A 56 2.46 -0.42 -2.66
C ILE A 56 2.81 -1.91 -2.66
N ILE A 57 3.96 -2.26 -3.24
CA ILE A 57 4.38 -3.67 -3.30
C ILE A 57 4.55 -4.25 -1.89
N LYS A 58 5.18 -3.49 -0.99
CA LYS A 58 5.39 -3.99 0.37
C LYS A 58 4.07 -4.19 1.10
N VAL A 59 3.10 -3.29 0.88
CA VAL A 59 1.80 -3.44 1.49
C VAL A 59 1.09 -4.69 0.94
N LEU A 60 1.18 -4.92 -0.37
CA LEU A 60 0.56 -6.09 -0.98
C LEU A 60 1.18 -7.38 -0.45
N GLU A 61 2.51 -7.41 -0.31
CA GLU A 61 3.19 -8.57 0.23
C GLU A 61 2.76 -8.85 1.67
N PHE A 62 2.65 -7.79 2.47
CA PHE A 62 2.21 -7.95 3.85
C PHE A 62 0.80 -8.54 3.93
N ILE A 63 -0.10 -8.02 3.10
CA ILE A 63 -1.49 -8.48 3.10
C ILE A 63 -1.56 -9.94 2.67
N GLU A 64 -0.77 -10.32 1.66
CA GLU A 64 -0.75 -11.71 1.22
C GLU A 64 -0.27 -12.62 2.34
N SER A 65 0.74 -12.17 3.10
CA SER A 65 1.27 -12.98 4.19
C SER A 65 0.23 -13.26 5.27
N LYS A 66 -0.84 -12.46 5.32
CA LYS A 66 -1.94 -12.64 6.28
C LYS A 66 -3.11 -13.41 5.67
N ASN A 67 -2.96 -13.90 4.43
CA ASN A 67 -4.01 -14.64 3.74
C ASN A 67 -5.28 -13.82 3.55
N LEU A 68 -5.12 -12.53 3.32
CA LEU A 68 -6.24 -11.64 3.06
C LEU A 68 -6.26 -11.29 1.57
N ARG A 69 -7.44 -10.98 1.06
CA ARG A 69 -7.60 -10.55 -0.32
C ARG A 69 -7.49 -9.05 -0.40
N VAL A 70 -6.84 -8.57 -1.45
CA VAL A 70 -6.68 -7.14 -1.68
C VAL A 70 -7.67 -6.66 -2.71
N VAL A 71 -8.40 -5.59 -2.37
CA VAL A 71 -9.29 -4.93 -3.32
C VAL A 71 -8.84 -3.48 -3.41
N PRO A 72 -8.11 -3.11 -4.47
CA PRO A 72 -7.63 -1.73 -4.59
C PRO A 72 -8.76 -0.82 -5.10
N THR A 73 -9.35 -0.06 -4.19
CA THR A 73 -10.40 0.89 -4.57
C THR A 73 -9.83 2.28 -4.86
N SER A 74 -8.61 2.57 -4.38
CA SER A 74 -7.94 3.80 -4.77
C SER A 74 -7.58 3.73 -6.25
N PRO A 75 -7.99 4.71 -7.07
CA PRO A 75 -7.65 4.69 -8.50
C PRO A 75 -6.15 4.62 -8.76
N ARG A 76 -5.37 5.28 -7.92
CA ARG A 76 -3.92 5.31 -8.06
C ARG A 76 -3.31 3.93 -7.83
N ILE A 77 -3.76 3.25 -6.77
CA ILE A 77 -3.26 1.91 -6.47
C ILE A 77 -3.77 0.91 -7.51
N ALA A 78 -5.04 1.02 -7.88
CA ALA A 78 -5.61 0.13 -8.89
C ALA A 78 -4.88 0.28 -10.22
N GLY A 79 -4.51 1.51 -10.58
CA GLY A 79 -3.75 1.75 -11.81
C GLY A 79 -2.38 1.10 -11.78
N PHE A 80 -1.70 1.18 -10.65
CA PHE A 80 -0.39 0.53 -10.50
C PHE A 80 -0.51 -0.98 -10.64
N VAL A 81 -1.49 -1.57 -9.96
CA VAL A 81 -1.68 -3.03 -10.00
C VAL A 81 -1.98 -3.48 -11.43
N ARG A 82 -2.80 -2.72 -12.16
CA ARG A 82 -3.13 -3.07 -13.54
C ARG A 82 -1.92 -3.07 -14.45
N LYS A 83 -0.99 -2.14 -14.22
CA LYS A 83 0.21 -2.03 -15.04
C LYS A 83 1.27 -3.05 -14.70
N ASN A 84 1.20 -3.62 -13.51
CA ASN A 84 2.21 -4.56 -13.02
C ASN A 84 1.56 -5.92 -12.84
N LYS A 85 1.66 -6.76 -13.86
CA LYS A 85 1.00 -8.06 -13.86
C LYS A 85 1.36 -8.93 -12.67
N ALA A 86 2.59 -8.79 -12.18
CA ALA A 86 3.00 -9.55 -11.00
C ALA A 86 2.14 -9.21 -9.78
N CYS A 87 1.64 -7.97 -9.70
CA CYS A 87 0.81 -7.54 -8.58
C CYS A 87 -0.60 -8.11 -8.66
N LEU A 88 -1.01 -8.58 -9.84
CA LEU A 88 -2.34 -9.19 -9.98
C LEU A 88 -2.45 -10.48 -9.19
N LEU A 89 -1.32 -11.07 -8.81
CA LEU A 89 -1.33 -12.28 -7.98
C LEU A 89 -1.84 -12.00 -6.58
N TYR A 90 -1.75 -10.75 -6.12
CA TYR A 90 -2.20 -10.36 -4.78
C TYR A 90 -3.67 -9.97 -4.74
N THR A 91 -4.26 -9.75 -5.89
CA THR A 91 -5.67 -9.37 -5.98
C THR A 91 -6.46 -10.47 -6.66
N SER A 92 -7.70 -10.61 -6.30
CA SER A 92 -8.52 -11.66 -6.93
C SER A 92 -9.93 -11.20 -7.12
#